data_a0ac00de7e2b6d767cf06fb2e638894d
#
_entry.id   a0ac00de7e2b6d767cf06fb2e638894d
#
_cell.length_a   1.000
_cell.length_b   1.000
_cell.length_c   1.000
_cell.angle_alpha   90.00
_cell.angle_beta   90.00
_cell.angle_gamma   90.00
#
_symmetry.space_group_name_H-M   'P 1'
#
loop_
_entity.id
_entity.type
_entity.pdbx_description
1 polymer ?
#
loop_
_entity_poly.entity_id
_entity_poly.type
_entity_poly.pdbx_seq_one_letter_code
_entity_poly.pdbx_strand_id
1 'polypeptide(L)'
;MSDYEDEMDIDAPVPDKSIKFGGEVSKGKRSAANLPVQAEDSLPWVEKYRPSSLDDVEGHKDIIATINKFVDTNRLPHLLLYGPPGTGKTSTVLALARRIYGVHNMRQMVLELNASDDRGIEVVREQIKTFSSTKQIFSAAPKPGDSALATFKLIILDEADAMTATAQMALRRIMEKYTANTRFCIIANYTHKLSPALLSRCTRFRFSPLKYADIRNLVDRVIEEEHVKIEPDAVDALVTLSKGDMRRALNVMQACHASSTPLQPPGQPVPDPATIERDTITLNTIYDCIAAPNPEDIERIMITMLHSSDITQCLRVINNLKTLKGLALADILTALSEELVKHEVKDETTITWLAGLADIEYRLSGGGSEAIQTGAMIGVVRTGVELLEKEN
;
A
#
# COMPACT_ATOMS: atom_id res chain seq x y z
N MET A 1 -40.32 -3.81 -60.64
CA MET A 1 -39.90 -5.19 -60.98
C MET A 1 -39.07 -5.61 -59.83
N SER A 2 -39.74 -6.19 -59.04
CA SER A 2 -40.11 -7.42 -58.31
C SER A 2 -39.16 -7.58 -57.14
N ASP A 3 -39.57 -7.25 -55.90
CA ASP A 3 -40.35 -8.06 -54.95
C ASP A 3 -39.70 -9.41 -54.71
N TYR A 4 -39.19 -9.57 -53.50
CA TYR A 4 -39.30 -10.78 -52.71
C TYR A 4 -39.11 -10.38 -51.22
N GLU A 5 -40.25 -10.21 -50.53
CA GLU A 5 -40.40 -10.30 -49.09
C GLU A 5 -40.29 -11.80 -48.73
N ASP A 6 -39.42 -12.17 -47.83
CA ASP A 6 -39.48 -13.45 -47.14
C ASP A 6 -39.84 -13.17 -45.66
N GLU A 7 -41.14 -13.31 -45.41
CA GLU A 7 -41.69 -13.50 -44.06
C GLU A 7 -41.22 -14.84 -43.53
N MET A 8 -40.48 -14.85 -42.43
CA MET A 8 -40.28 -16.04 -41.63
C MET A 8 -41.10 -15.93 -40.33
N ASP A 9 -42.20 -16.65 -40.33
CA ASP A 9 -42.99 -17.02 -39.17
C ASP A 9 -42.11 -17.76 -38.15
N ILE A 10 -42.00 -17.22 -36.94
CA ILE A 10 -41.44 -17.93 -35.79
C ILE A 10 -42.52 -18.00 -34.72
N ASP A 11 -43.40 -18.98 -34.88
CA ASP A 11 -44.23 -19.51 -33.80
C ASP A 11 -43.60 -20.83 -33.30
N ALA A 12 -42.86 -20.74 -32.21
CA ALA A 12 -42.47 -21.89 -31.41
C ALA A 12 -42.69 -21.58 -29.91
N PRO A 13 -43.45 -22.38 -29.20
CA PRO A 13 -43.78 -22.12 -27.80
C PRO A 13 -42.55 -22.33 -26.91
N VAL A 14 -42.21 -21.30 -26.15
CA VAL A 14 -41.19 -21.32 -25.10
C VAL A 14 -41.72 -22.18 -23.93
N PRO A 15 -41.03 -23.22 -23.46
CA PRO A 15 -41.44 -23.96 -22.28
C PRO A 15 -41.17 -23.12 -21.03
N ASP A 16 -42.25 -22.83 -20.33
CA ASP A 16 -42.26 -22.18 -19.01
C ASP A 16 -41.57 -23.10 -17.98
N LYS A 17 -40.31 -22.82 -17.64
CA LYS A 17 -39.62 -23.41 -16.50
C LYS A 17 -39.64 -22.42 -15.35
N SER A 18 -40.79 -22.33 -14.70
CA SER A 18 -40.92 -21.77 -13.35
C SER A 18 -40.07 -22.61 -12.37
N ILE A 19 -38.91 -22.11 -12.01
CA ILE A 19 -38.09 -22.66 -10.91
C ILE A 19 -38.82 -22.34 -9.61
N LYS A 20 -39.53 -23.32 -9.07
CA LYS A 20 -40.11 -23.26 -7.72
C LYS A 20 -38.99 -23.42 -6.71
N PHE A 21 -38.57 -22.32 -6.08
CA PHE A 21 -37.81 -22.36 -4.83
C PHE A 21 -38.77 -22.80 -3.71
N GLY A 22 -39.00 -24.08 -3.59
CA GLY A 22 -39.67 -24.72 -2.47
C GLY A 22 -38.65 -25.45 -1.62
N GLY A 23 -38.04 -24.76 -0.70
CA GLY A 23 -37.21 -25.31 0.36
C GLY A 23 -37.87 -24.97 1.71
N GLU A 24 -38.41 -25.95 2.39
CA GLU A 24 -38.94 -25.85 3.75
C GLU A 24 -37.87 -25.23 4.66
N VAL A 25 -38.21 -24.11 5.29
CA VAL A 25 -37.44 -23.50 6.36
C VAL A 25 -37.60 -24.39 7.61
N SER A 26 -36.72 -25.37 7.75
CA SER A 26 -36.54 -26.05 9.04
C SER A 26 -35.94 -25.04 10.03
N LYS A 27 -36.74 -24.66 11.04
CA LYS A 27 -36.30 -23.93 12.22
C LYS A 27 -35.42 -24.83 13.09
N GLY A 28 -34.23 -25.18 12.59
CA GLY A 28 -33.15 -25.70 13.40
C GLY A 28 -32.38 -24.52 13.98
N LYS A 29 -32.38 -24.37 15.30
CA LYS A 29 -31.45 -23.52 16.03
C LYS A 29 -30.02 -23.94 15.61
N ARG A 30 -29.42 -23.22 14.68
CA ARG A 30 -28.00 -23.38 14.41
C ARG A 30 -27.28 -22.90 15.67
N SER A 31 -26.69 -23.80 16.39
CA SER A 31 -25.77 -23.53 17.49
C SER A 31 -24.65 -22.66 16.95
N ALA A 32 -24.28 -21.61 17.70
CA ALA A 32 -23.16 -20.71 17.38
C ALA A 32 -21.79 -21.44 17.28
N ALA A 33 -21.75 -22.74 17.59
CA ALA A 33 -20.57 -23.59 17.51
C ALA A 33 -20.22 -24.07 16.08
N ASN A 34 -21.05 -23.79 15.06
CA ASN A 34 -20.82 -24.16 13.66
C ASN A 34 -20.67 -22.95 12.72
N LEU A 35 -20.26 -21.80 13.24
CA LEU A 35 -19.74 -20.74 12.38
C LEU A 35 -18.35 -21.17 11.89
N PRO A 36 -18.04 -21.03 10.57
CA PRO A 36 -16.71 -21.35 10.08
C PRO A 36 -15.69 -20.51 10.84
N VAL A 37 -14.62 -21.18 11.23
CA VAL A 37 -13.41 -20.69 11.87
C VAL A 37 -13.20 -19.20 11.63
N GLN A 38 -13.15 -18.49 12.73
CA GLN A 38 -12.84 -17.11 12.98
C GLN A 38 -12.36 -16.34 11.75
N ALA A 39 -13.21 -15.41 11.28
CA ALA A 39 -12.90 -14.54 10.15
C ALA A 39 -11.60 -13.70 10.34
N GLU A 40 -11.07 -13.65 11.55
CA GLU A 40 -9.84 -12.96 11.90
C GLU A 40 -8.57 -13.69 11.41
N ASP A 41 -8.55 -15.01 11.40
CA ASP A 41 -7.39 -15.80 10.95
C ASP A 41 -7.25 -15.85 9.42
N SER A 42 -8.31 -15.50 8.68
CA SER A 42 -8.29 -15.45 7.21
C SER A 42 -7.96 -14.06 6.65
N LEU A 43 -7.82 -13.04 7.50
CA LEU A 43 -7.53 -11.68 7.07
C LEU A 43 -6.07 -11.54 6.61
N PRO A 44 -5.79 -10.75 5.56
CA PRO A 44 -4.43 -10.37 5.23
C PRO A 44 -3.75 -9.69 6.43
N TRP A 45 -2.47 -9.97 6.66
CA TRP A 45 -1.74 -9.43 7.81
C TRP A 45 -1.74 -7.90 7.87
N VAL A 46 -1.76 -7.24 6.73
CA VAL A 46 -1.90 -5.77 6.65
C VAL A 46 -3.17 -5.27 7.33
N GLU A 47 -4.27 -6.01 7.27
CA GLU A 47 -5.52 -5.64 7.91
C GLU A 47 -5.62 -6.21 9.35
N LYS A 48 -5.10 -7.42 9.59
CA LYS A 48 -5.06 -8.04 10.92
C LYS A 48 -4.25 -7.20 11.92
N TYR A 49 -3.09 -6.69 11.49
CA TYR A 49 -2.18 -5.86 12.30
C TYR A 49 -2.39 -4.36 12.13
N ARG A 50 -3.54 -3.96 11.59
CA ARG A 50 -3.89 -2.55 11.49
C ARG A 50 -4.09 -1.94 12.88
N PRO A 51 -3.39 -0.83 13.24
CA PRO A 51 -3.51 -0.20 14.54
C PRO A 51 -4.95 0.09 14.92
N SER A 52 -5.37 -0.34 16.11
CA SER A 52 -6.70 -0.11 16.64
C SER A 52 -6.77 1.13 17.53
N SER A 53 -5.69 1.46 18.21
CA SER A 53 -5.53 2.66 19.04
C SER A 53 -4.46 3.60 18.47
N LEU A 54 -4.43 4.86 18.94
CA LEU A 54 -3.39 5.81 18.54
C LEU A 54 -2.02 5.43 19.11
N ASP A 55 -2.00 4.70 20.21
CA ASP A 55 -0.77 4.26 20.88
C ASP A 55 -0.11 3.07 20.14
N ASP A 56 -0.89 2.30 19.38
CA ASP A 56 -0.40 1.20 18.53
C ASP A 56 0.22 1.67 17.21
N VAL A 57 0.08 2.96 16.88
CA VAL A 57 0.63 3.50 15.64
C VAL A 57 2.14 3.69 15.78
N GLU A 58 2.88 2.88 15.06
CA GLU A 58 4.35 2.98 15.04
C GLU A 58 4.80 4.23 14.24
N GLY A 59 5.82 4.91 14.76
CA GLY A 59 6.37 6.13 14.16
C GLY A 59 5.52 7.39 14.41
N HIS A 60 6.00 8.52 13.94
CA HIS A 60 5.33 9.84 13.96
C HIS A 60 4.81 10.29 15.34
N LYS A 61 5.50 9.95 16.43
CA LYS A 61 5.08 10.23 17.83
C LYS A 61 4.70 11.68 18.08
N ASP A 62 5.39 12.63 17.44
CA ASP A 62 5.10 14.07 17.58
C ASP A 62 3.75 14.47 16.96
N ILE A 63 3.41 13.86 15.82
CA ILE A 63 2.13 14.05 15.13
C ILE A 63 1.02 13.49 16.00
N ILE A 64 1.18 12.27 16.49
CA ILE A 64 0.22 11.57 17.34
C ILE A 64 0.01 12.36 18.64
N ALA A 65 1.07 12.83 19.29
CA ALA A 65 0.98 13.66 20.49
C ALA A 65 0.23 14.97 20.23
N THR A 66 0.42 15.61 19.07
CA THR A 66 -0.29 16.82 18.70
C THR A 66 -1.77 16.55 18.43
N ILE A 67 -2.09 15.46 17.72
CA ILE A 67 -3.48 15.05 17.48
C ILE A 67 -4.18 14.72 18.80
N ASN A 68 -3.51 14.03 19.72
CA ASN A 68 -4.03 13.72 21.04
C ASN A 68 -4.40 15.00 21.81
N LYS A 69 -3.56 16.03 21.79
CA LYS A 69 -3.86 17.34 22.40
C LYS A 69 -5.11 17.99 21.82
N PHE A 70 -5.32 17.89 20.50
CA PHE A 70 -6.54 18.41 19.88
C PHE A 70 -7.80 17.67 20.35
N VAL A 71 -7.72 16.36 20.55
CA VAL A 71 -8.82 15.54 21.08
C VAL A 71 -9.10 15.93 22.54
N ASP A 72 -8.07 15.97 23.38
CA ASP A 72 -8.19 16.25 24.81
C ASP A 72 -8.76 17.66 25.07
N THR A 73 -8.44 18.63 24.20
CA THR A 73 -8.99 19.99 24.25
C THR A 73 -10.34 20.14 23.56
N ASN A 74 -10.86 19.08 22.93
CA ASN A 74 -12.08 19.08 22.09
C ASN A 74 -12.08 20.17 21.01
N ARG A 75 -10.91 20.50 20.47
CA ARG A 75 -10.69 21.54 19.45
C ARG A 75 -10.02 20.98 18.20
N LEU A 76 -10.60 19.94 17.63
CA LEU A 76 -10.08 19.34 16.41
C LEU A 76 -10.26 20.28 15.21
N PRO A 77 -9.19 20.72 14.52
CA PRO A 77 -9.29 21.43 13.24
C PRO A 77 -9.62 20.48 12.10
N HIS A 78 -9.77 21.01 10.88
CA HIS A 78 -9.70 20.15 9.69
C HIS A 78 -8.26 19.67 9.53
N LEU A 79 -8.09 18.37 9.30
CA LEU A 79 -6.77 17.73 9.20
C LEU A 79 -6.46 17.37 7.74
N LEU A 80 -5.22 17.50 7.36
CA LEU A 80 -4.67 16.96 6.13
C LEU A 80 -3.43 16.12 6.48
N LEU A 81 -3.53 14.82 6.26
CA LEU A 81 -2.42 13.88 6.40
C LEU A 81 -1.88 13.56 5.02
N TYR A 82 -0.59 13.78 4.80
CA TYR A 82 0.01 13.56 3.49
C TYR A 82 1.39 12.92 3.60
N GLY A 83 1.78 12.18 2.56
CA GLY A 83 3.07 11.50 2.49
C GLY A 83 2.98 10.17 1.73
N PRO A 84 4.09 9.42 1.62
CA PRO A 84 4.16 8.18 0.87
C PRO A 84 3.20 7.11 1.40
N PRO A 85 2.83 6.11 0.57
CA PRO A 85 1.96 5.01 0.98
C PRO A 85 2.58 4.19 2.13
N GLY A 86 1.74 3.41 2.83
CA GLY A 86 2.18 2.49 3.89
C GLY A 86 2.72 3.12 5.17
N THR A 87 2.62 4.47 5.34
CA THR A 87 3.13 5.19 6.52
C THR A 87 2.11 5.34 7.67
N GLY A 88 0.95 4.69 7.57
CA GLY A 88 -0.05 4.67 8.64
C GLY A 88 -1.07 5.82 8.64
N LYS A 89 -1.16 6.67 7.59
CA LYS A 89 -2.09 7.82 7.52
C LYS A 89 -3.55 7.44 7.81
N THR A 90 -4.10 6.50 7.05
CA THR A 90 -5.49 6.05 7.17
C THR A 90 -5.73 5.37 8.52
N SER A 91 -4.78 4.55 8.97
CA SER A 91 -4.84 3.88 10.28
C SER A 91 -4.87 4.87 11.43
N THR A 92 -4.06 5.94 11.37
CA THR A 92 -4.05 7.01 12.38
C THR A 92 -5.41 7.72 12.46
N VAL A 93 -6.04 8.03 11.32
CA VAL A 93 -7.36 8.70 11.32
C VAL A 93 -8.45 7.77 11.83
N LEU A 94 -8.42 6.48 11.49
CA LEU A 94 -9.37 5.50 12.01
C LEU A 94 -9.19 5.28 13.53
N ALA A 95 -7.96 5.19 14.02
CA ALA A 95 -7.66 5.11 15.44
C ALA A 95 -8.12 6.40 16.19
N LEU A 96 -7.91 7.56 15.58
CA LEU A 96 -8.42 8.84 16.06
C LEU A 96 -9.95 8.82 16.17
N ALA A 97 -10.64 8.37 15.14
CA ALA A 97 -12.10 8.26 15.12
C ALA A 97 -12.62 7.34 16.23
N ARG A 98 -11.96 6.19 16.44
CA ARG A 98 -12.29 5.25 17.52
C ARG A 98 -12.09 5.88 18.91
N ARG A 99 -11.03 6.66 19.10
CA ARG A 99 -10.76 7.35 20.36
C ARG A 99 -11.82 8.43 20.66
N ILE A 100 -12.27 9.17 19.63
CA ILE A 100 -13.24 10.26 19.80
C ILE A 100 -14.65 9.74 20.04
N TYR A 101 -15.11 8.75 19.28
CA TYR A 101 -16.51 8.31 19.25
C TYR A 101 -16.76 6.95 19.90
N GLY A 102 -15.70 6.18 20.17
CA GLY A 102 -15.83 4.78 20.56
C GLY A 102 -16.31 3.89 19.40
N VAL A 103 -16.19 2.59 19.56
CA VAL A 103 -16.51 1.61 18.49
C VAL A 103 -18.01 1.64 18.11
N HIS A 104 -18.89 1.83 19.11
CA HIS A 104 -20.35 1.79 18.89
C HIS A 104 -20.90 2.99 18.11
N ASN A 105 -20.38 4.20 18.37
CA ASN A 105 -20.89 5.44 17.76
C ASN A 105 -20.17 5.78 16.44
N MET A 106 -19.07 5.08 16.13
CA MET A 106 -18.25 5.36 14.94
C MET A 106 -19.08 5.31 13.65
N ARG A 107 -19.96 4.31 13.50
CA ARG A 107 -20.79 4.15 12.28
C ARG A 107 -21.77 5.32 12.03
N GLN A 108 -22.18 6.02 13.08
CA GLN A 108 -23.14 7.14 12.99
C GLN A 108 -22.44 8.50 12.87
N MET A 109 -21.24 8.62 13.45
CA MET A 109 -20.51 9.87 13.57
C MET A 109 -19.37 10.04 12.57
N VAL A 110 -18.96 8.97 11.91
CA VAL A 110 -17.87 8.96 10.95
C VAL A 110 -18.38 8.53 9.59
N LEU A 111 -18.10 9.33 8.56
CA LEU A 111 -18.31 9.00 7.16
C LEU A 111 -16.94 8.83 6.51
N GLU A 112 -16.64 7.63 6.07
CA GLU A 112 -15.43 7.30 5.33
C GLU A 112 -15.76 7.18 3.84
N LEU A 113 -15.04 7.93 3.02
CA LEU A 113 -15.20 7.96 1.57
C LEU A 113 -13.82 7.84 0.92
N ASN A 114 -13.72 6.99 -0.08
CA ASN A 114 -12.57 6.98 -0.98
C ASN A 114 -12.86 7.94 -2.14
N ALA A 115 -11.99 8.93 -2.32
CA ALA A 115 -12.15 9.94 -3.35
C ALA A 115 -11.82 9.42 -4.76
N SER A 116 -11.24 8.23 -4.88
CA SER A 116 -10.97 7.53 -6.13
C SER A 116 -12.17 6.69 -6.63
N ASP A 117 -13.22 6.50 -5.81
CA ASP A 117 -14.39 5.74 -6.20
C ASP A 117 -15.12 6.41 -7.39
N ASP A 118 -15.27 5.66 -8.47
CA ASP A 118 -15.90 6.09 -9.75
C ASP A 118 -17.40 6.37 -9.66
N ARG A 119 -17.99 6.34 -8.46
CA ARG A 119 -19.45 6.56 -8.25
C ARG A 119 -19.94 7.96 -8.61
N GLY A 120 -19.08 8.78 -9.18
CA GLY A 120 -19.37 10.15 -9.61
C GLY A 120 -19.23 11.17 -8.48
N ILE A 121 -18.62 12.28 -8.83
CA ILE A 121 -18.37 13.43 -7.95
C ILE A 121 -19.67 13.93 -7.27
N GLU A 122 -20.81 13.79 -7.94
CA GLU A 122 -22.10 14.21 -7.42
C GLU A 122 -22.60 13.33 -6.28
N VAL A 123 -22.40 12.00 -6.35
CA VAL A 123 -22.81 11.07 -5.30
C VAL A 123 -22.01 11.32 -4.02
N VAL A 124 -20.69 11.46 -4.13
CA VAL A 124 -19.82 11.82 -3.00
C VAL A 124 -20.23 13.18 -2.41
N ARG A 125 -20.53 14.16 -3.26
CA ARG A 125 -20.97 15.48 -2.84
C ARG A 125 -22.31 15.45 -2.11
N GLU A 126 -23.27 14.66 -2.59
CA GLU A 126 -24.58 14.50 -1.97
C GLU A 126 -24.48 13.76 -0.64
N GLN A 127 -23.69 12.69 -0.57
CA GLN A 127 -23.44 11.96 0.68
C GLN A 127 -22.82 12.86 1.75
N ILE A 128 -21.77 13.61 1.40
CA ILE A 128 -21.14 14.57 2.31
C ILE A 128 -22.15 15.62 2.77
N LYS A 129 -22.95 16.17 1.85
CA LYS A 129 -23.96 17.20 2.15
C LYS A 129 -25.05 16.66 3.06
N THR A 130 -25.59 15.49 2.76
CA THR A 130 -26.63 14.83 3.57
C THR A 130 -26.11 14.52 4.97
N PHE A 131 -24.93 13.91 5.05
CA PHE A 131 -24.31 13.59 6.32
C PHE A 131 -24.01 14.83 7.17
N SER A 132 -23.49 15.90 6.56
CA SER A 132 -23.17 17.15 7.24
C SER A 132 -24.41 17.95 7.68
N SER A 133 -25.53 17.85 6.93
CA SER A 133 -26.77 18.57 7.22
C SER A 133 -27.62 17.90 8.30
N THR A 134 -27.47 16.60 8.51
CA THR A 134 -28.24 15.86 9.52
C THR A 134 -27.77 16.29 10.93
N LYS A 135 -28.66 16.96 11.68
CA LYS A 135 -28.41 17.29 13.08
C LYS A 135 -28.54 16.02 13.94
N GLN A 136 -27.68 15.88 14.94
CA GLN A 136 -27.83 14.84 15.95
C GLN A 136 -29.12 15.05 16.73
N ILE A 137 -30.05 14.11 16.63
CA ILE A 137 -31.31 14.15 17.42
C ILE A 137 -31.13 13.41 18.76
N PHE A 138 -30.10 12.60 18.89
CA PHE A 138 -29.83 11.81 20.10
C PHE A 138 -28.49 12.19 20.73
N SER A 139 -28.53 13.14 21.62
CA SER A 139 -27.57 13.20 22.72
C SER A 139 -27.96 12.10 23.70
N ALA A 140 -27.49 10.87 23.50
CA ALA A 140 -27.45 9.92 24.62
C ALA A 140 -26.64 10.61 25.71
N ALA A 141 -27.24 10.85 26.87
CA ALA A 141 -26.54 11.41 28.04
C ALA A 141 -25.26 10.58 28.25
N PRO A 142 -24.07 11.19 28.36
CA PRO A 142 -22.85 10.48 28.59
C PRO A 142 -22.99 9.62 29.83
N LYS A 143 -22.76 8.33 29.71
CA LYS A 143 -22.67 7.45 30.88
C LYS A 143 -21.53 7.97 31.75
N PRO A 144 -21.65 7.94 33.10
CA PRO A 144 -20.56 8.34 33.97
C PRO A 144 -19.36 7.44 33.73
N GLY A 145 -18.30 8.01 33.12
CA GLY A 145 -17.08 7.30 32.68
C GLY A 145 -16.77 7.41 31.19
N ASP A 146 -17.70 7.79 30.32
CA ASP A 146 -17.43 8.11 28.93
C ASP A 146 -16.89 9.53 28.80
N SER A 147 -15.77 9.68 28.10
CA SER A 147 -15.25 10.98 27.65
C SER A 147 -16.37 11.71 26.91
N ALA A 148 -16.60 12.98 27.21
CA ALA A 148 -17.66 13.80 26.62
C ALA A 148 -17.62 13.63 25.09
N LEU A 149 -18.64 12.99 24.54
CA LEU A 149 -18.78 12.73 23.10
C LEU A 149 -18.58 14.04 22.34
N ALA A 150 -17.67 14.03 21.39
CA ALA A 150 -17.41 15.19 20.55
C ALA A 150 -18.70 15.63 19.86
N THR A 151 -18.96 16.93 19.90
CA THR A 151 -20.20 17.53 19.37
C THR A 151 -20.22 17.66 17.85
N PHE A 152 -19.18 17.17 17.17
CA PHE A 152 -19.01 17.26 15.71
C PHE A 152 -18.95 15.87 15.06
N LYS A 153 -19.30 15.82 13.79
CA LYS A 153 -19.15 14.64 12.93
C LYS A 153 -17.80 14.66 12.24
N LEU A 154 -17.26 13.50 11.91
CA LEU A 154 -16.01 13.36 11.21
C LEU A 154 -16.24 12.80 9.80
N ILE A 155 -15.66 13.44 8.79
CA ILE A 155 -15.62 12.94 7.42
C ILE A 155 -14.18 12.65 7.07
N ILE A 156 -13.91 11.42 6.69
CA ILE A 156 -12.62 10.94 6.24
C ILE A 156 -12.68 10.83 4.72
N LEU A 157 -11.78 11.54 4.04
CA LEU A 157 -11.63 11.50 2.59
C LEU A 157 -10.25 10.91 2.29
N ASP A 158 -10.22 9.64 1.90
CA ASP A 158 -8.99 8.99 1.50
C ASP A 158 -8.73 9.18 0.00
N GLU A 159 -7.47 9.12 -0.40
CA GLU A 159 -7.01 9.33 -1.79
C GLU A 159 -7.47 10.66 -2.41
N ALA A 160 -7.54 11.71 -1.63
CA ALA A 160 -8.06 13.01 -2.07
C ALA A 160 -7.28 13.64 -3.25
N ASP A 161 -6.07 13.20 -3.51
CA ASP A 161 -5.26 13.59 -4.67
C ASP A 161 -5.78 13.00 -6.00
N ALA A 162 -6.70 12.05 -5.98
CA ALA A 162 -7.42 11.58 -7.16
C ALA A 162 -8.61 12.48 -7.55
N MET A 163 -9.03 13.39 -6.66
CA MET A 163 -10.17 14.29 -6.92
C MET A 163 -9.89 15.27 -8.04
N THR A 164 -10.89 15.49 -8.90
CA THR A 164 -10.85 16.55 -9.91
C THR A 164 -10.89 17.95 -9.29
N ALA A 165 -10.40 18.96 -10.01
CA ALA A 165 -10.40 20.35 -9.55
C ALA A 165 -11.81 20.87 -9.21
N THR A 166 -12.84 20.47 -9.96
CA THR A 166 -14.24 20.82 -9.69
C THR A 166 -14.75 20.20 -8.39
N ALA A 167 -14.39 18.94 -8.10
CA ALA A 167 -14.72 18.28 -6.84
C ALA A 167 -14.06 18.97 -5.64
N GLN A 168 -12.80 19.33 -5.76
CA GLN A 168 -12.07 20.06 -4.73
C GLN A 168 -12.69 21.43 -4.45
N MET A 169 -13.14 22.16 -5.48
CA MET A 169 -13.86 23.43 -5.30
C MET A 169 -15.22 23.26 -4.60
N ALA A 170 -15.96 22.19 -4.93
CA ALA A 170 -17.20 21.87 -4.24
C ALA A 170 -16.96 21.49 -2.77
N LEU A 171 -15.95 20.65 -2.50
CA LEU A 171 -15.55 20.27 -1.15
C LEU A 171 -15.21 21.49 -0.30
N ARG A 172 -14.43 22.43 -0.85
CA ARG A 172 -14.12 23.69 -0.19
C ARG A 172 -15.38 24.41 0.31
N ARG A 173 -16.40 24.56 -0.56
CA ARG A 173 -17.66 25.23 -0.20
C ARG A 173 -18.43 24.48 0.89
N ILE A 174 -18.40 23.15 0.86
CA ILE A 174 -19.02 22.31 1.89
C ILE A 174 -18.29 22.47 3.23
N MET A 175 -16.98 22.44 3.22
CA MET A 175 -16.16 22.67 4.41
C MET A 175 -16.51 24.02 5.05
N GLU A 176 -16.56 25.10 4.27
CA GLU A 176 -16.91 26.45 4.76
C GLU A 176 -18.32 26.50 5.38
N LYS A 177 -19.27 25.82 4.75
CA LYS A 177 -20.68 25.84 5.19
C LYS A 177 -20.93 25.04 6.47
N TYR A 178 -20.26 23.89 6.63
CA TYR A 178 -20.57 22.92 7.70
C TYR A 178 -19.48 22.85 8.80
N THR A 179 -18.54 23.78 8.83
CA THR A 179 -17.45 23.82 9.81
C THR A 179 -17.96 23.80 11.27
N ALA A 180 -19.15 24.31 11.54
CA ALA A 180 -19.69 24.31 12.90
C ALA A 180 -19.91 22.90 13.47
N ASN A 181 -20.39 21.96 12.63
CA ASN A 181 -20.84 20.64 13.07
C ASN A 181 -20.01 19.47 12.48
N THR A 182 -19.08 19.75 11.60
CA THR A 182 -18.35 18.69 10.88
C THR A 182 -16.87 19.02 10.80
N ARG A 183 -16.02 18.00 10.99
CA ARG A 183 -14.57 18.07 10.77
C ARG A 183 -14.21 17.17 9.62
N PHE A 184 -13.21 17.58 8.85
CA PHE A 184 -12.71 16.84 7.70
C PHE A 184 -11.29 16.37 7.99
N CYS A 185 -11.07 15.08 7.75
CA CYS A 185 -9.74 14.47 7.69
C CYS A 185 -9.48 14.09 6.24
N ILE A 186 -8.61 14.83 5.59
CA ILE A 186 -8.23 14.61 4.20
C ILE A 186 -6.91 13.82 4.20
N ILE A 187 -6.86 12.76 3.43
CA ILE A 187 -5.67 11.92 3.27
C ILE A 187 -5.25 11.98 1.81
N ALA A 188 -3.96 12.23 1.57
CA ALA A 188 -3.40 12.31 0.23
C ALA A 188 -1.97 11.78 0.19
N ASN A 189 -1.53 11.28 -0.95
CA ASN A 189 -0.13 10.95 -1.15
C ASN A 189 0.65 12.18 -1.64
N TYR A 190 0.06 12.98 -2.52
CA TYR A 190 0.71 14.12 -3.17
C TYR A 190 -0.04 15.43 -2.91
N THR A 191 0.58 16.35 -2.18
CA THR A 191 -0.03 17.66 -1.86
C THR A 191 -0.14 18.60 -3.05
N HIS A 192 0.74 18.48 -4.05
CA HIS A 192 0.73 19.35 -5.24
C HIS A 192 -0.52 19.14 -6.12
N LYS A 193 -1.20 17.99 -5.98
CA LYS A 193 -2.48 17.73 -6.65
C LYS A 193 -3.68 18.37 -5.96
N LEU A 194 -3.51 18.85 -4.72
CA LEU A 194 -4.56 19.52 -3.96
C LEU A 194 -4.53 21.03 -4.17
N SER A 195 -5.72 21.63 -4.29
CA SER A 195 -5.83 23.07 -4.48
C SER A 195 -5.33 23.85 -3.25
N PRO A 196 -4.64 25.00 -3.44
CA PRO A 196 -4.18 25.84 -2.33
C PRO A 196 -5.32 26.30 -1.41
N ALA A 197 -6.52 26.41 -1.96
CA ALA A 197 -7.72 26.80 -1.22
C ALA A 197 -8.18 25.74 -0.19
N LEU A 198 -7.97 24.46 -0.45
CA LEU A 198 -8.17 23.37 0.53
C LEU A 198 -7.04 23.34 1.53
N LEU A 199 -5.80 23.44 1.04
CA LEU A 199 -4.61 23.39 1.87
C LEU A 199 -4.59 24.46 2.97
N SER A 200 -5.09 25.68 2.67
CA SER A 200 -5.14 26.80 3.61
C SER A 200 -6.14 26.62 4.74
N ARG A 201 -7.08 25.68 4.64
CA ARG A 201 -8.14 25.41 5.62
C ARG A 201 -7.83 24.23 6.54
N CYS A 202 -6.78 23.49 6.26
CA CYS A 202 -6.42 22.28 6.98
C CYS A 202 -5.11 22.45 7.74
N THR A 203 -5.04 21.88 8.94
CA THR A 203 -3.78 21.67 9.63
C THR A 203 -3.08 20.47 8.97
N ARG A 204 -1.85 20.71 8.48
CA ARG A 204 -1.12 19.76 7.66
C ARG A 204 -0.15 18.95 8.51
N PHE A 205 -0.21 17.62 8.37
CA PHE A 205 0.72 16.68 8.97
C PHE A 205 1.42 15.85 7.89
N ARG A 206 2.74 15.96 7.84
CA ARG A 206 3.57 15.22 6.90
C ARG A 206 3.99 13.90 7.51
N PHE A 207 3.56 12.81 6.90
CA PHE A 207 4.02 11.46 7.19
C PHE A 207 5.23 11.17 6.31
N SER A 208 6.40 11.02 6.91
CA SER A 208 7.62 10.57 6.23
C SER A 208 7.64 9.04 6.14
N PRO A 209 8.49 8.44 5.29
CA PRO A 209 8.76 7.02 5.37
C PRO A 209 9.10 6.61 6.80
N LEU A 210 8.62 5.44 7.23
CA LEU A 210 8.88 4.94 8.57
C LEU A 210 10.38 4.64 8.76
N LYS A 211 10.88 4.86 9.96
CA LYS A 211 12.25 4.54 10.30
C LYS A 211 12.42 3.02 10.40
N TYR A 212 13.64 2.58 10.15
CA TYR A 212 14.01 1.18 10.28
C TYR A 212 13.55 0.55 11.61
N ALA A 213 13.79 1.22 12.73
CA ALA A 213 13.42 0.73 14.05
C ALA A 213 11.91 0.57 14.23
N ASP A 214 11.09 1.50 13.68
CA ASP A 214 9.63 1.44 13.81
C ASP A 214 9.05 0.25 13.04
N ILE A 215 9.59 -0.03 11.83
CA ILE A 215 9.17 -1.19 11.03
C ILE A 215 9.64 -2.48 11.71
N ARG A 216 10.89 -2.51 12.19
CA ARG A 216 11.44 -3.67 12.86
C ARG A 216 10.60 -4.09 14.06
N ASN A 217 10.19 -3.15 14.92
CA ASN A 217 9.37 -3.43 16.09
C ASN A 217 8.05 -4.12 15.73
N LEU A 218 7.36 -3.65 14.67
CA LEU A 218 6.11 -4.29 14.25
C LEU A 218 6.37 -5.65 13.61
N VAL A 219 7.40 -5.77 12.78
CA VAL A 219 7.77 -7.04 12.15
C VAL A 219 8.11 -8.08 13.21
N ASP A 220 8.90 -7.73 14.24
CA ASP A 220 9.25 -8.63 15.33
C ASP A 220 8.00 -9.08 16.11
N ARG A 221 7.05 -8.17 16.39
CA ARG A 221 5.76 -8.52 16.99
C ARG A 221 4.98 -9.53 16.15
N VAL A 222 4.91 -9.31 14.84
CA VAL A 222 4.18 -10.22 13.93
C VAL A 222 4.89 -11.58 13.84
N ILE A 223 6.21 -11.62 13.86
CA ILE A 223 7.00 -12.87 13.89
C ILE A 223 6.64 -13.68 15.14
N GLU A 224 6.53 -13.03 16.30
CA GLU A 224 6.17 -13.69 17.56
C GLU A 224 4.73 -14.21 17.55
N GLU A 225 3.76 -13.39 17.09
CA GLU A 225 2.34 -13.75 17.10
C GLU A 225 1.98 -14.82 16.06
N GLU A 226 2.61 -14.79 14.87
CA GLU A 226 2.36 -15.75 13.78
C GLU A 226 3.33 -16.95 13.81
N HIS A 227 4.26 -16.97 14.78
CA HIS A 227 5.28 -18.02 14.91
C HIS A 227 6.08 -18.26 13.62
N VAL A 228 6.51 -17.17 12.98
CA VAL A 228 7.27 -17.20 11.72
C VAL A 228 8.71 -17.64 11.99
N LYS A 229 9.19 -18.67 11.29
CA LYS A 229 10.59 -19.08 11.33
C LYS A 229 11.38 -18.29 10.30
N ILE A 230 12.15 -17.29 10.74
CA ILE A 230 12.92 -16.40 9.88
C ILE A 230 14.30 -16.13 10.48
N GLU A 231 15.31 -16.02 9.63
CA GLU A 231 16.66 -15.66 10.05
C GLU A 231 16.79 -14.16 10.37
N PRO A 232 17.63 -13.75 11.34
CA PRO A 232 17.81 -12.35 11.69
C PRO A 232 18.23 -11.47 10.50
N ASP A 233 19.16 -11.97 9.67
CA ASP A 233 19.64 -11.27 8.47
C ASP A 233 18.54 -11.09 7.43
N ALA A 234 17.62 -12.07 7.33
CA ALA A 234 16.47 -11.99 6.47
C ALA A 234 15.49 -10.91 6.95
N VAL A 235 15.28 -10.76 8.26
CA VAL A 235 14.44 -9.66 8.79
C VAL A 235 15.04 -8.30 8.46
N ASP A 236 16.35 -8.13 8.59
CA ASP A 236 17.05 -6.89 8.27
C ASP A 236 16.94 -6.53 6.78
N ALA A 237 17.04 -7.53 5.91
CA ALA A 237 16.80 -7.36 4.48
C ALA A 237 15.34 -6.98 4.18
N LEU A 238 14.36 -7.64 4.81
CA LEU A 238 12.94 -7.33 4.67
C LEU A 238 12.65 -5.87 5.02
N VAL A 239 13.14 -5.41 6.17
CA VAL A 239 12.95 -4.03 6.62
C VAL A 239 13.60 -3.04 5.65
N THR A 240 14.82 -3.32 5.19
CA THR A 240 15.55 -2.47 4.24
C THR A 240 14.82 -2.38 2.90
N LEU A 241 14.38 -3.52 2.34
CA LEU A 241 13.67 -3.60 1.07
C LEU A 241 12.25 -2.99 1.11
N SER A 242 11.67 -2.84 2.31
CA SER A 242 10.38 -2.18 2.47
C SER A 242 10.45 -0.66 2.20
N LYS A 243 11.64 -0.04 2.25
CA LYS A 243 11.89 1.39 1.99
C LYS A 243 10.97 2.33 2.79
N GLY A 244 10.62 1.95 4.03
CA GLY A 244 9.75 2.77 4.89
C GLY A 244 8.24 2.53 4.70
N ASP A 245 7.84 1.53 3.92
CA ASP A 245 6.45 1.13 3.69
C ASP A 245 6.10 -0.13 4.50
N MET A 246 5.29 0.03 5.54
CA MET A 246 4.84 -1.06 6.41
C MET A 246 3.98 -2.09 5.68
N ARG A 247 3.14 -1.65 4.73
CA ARG A 247 2.29 -2.58 3.96
C ARG A 247 3.14 -3.53 3.13
N ARG A 248 4.21 -2.98 2.53
CA ARG A 248 5.16 -3.78 1.74
C ARG A 248 5.86 -4.81 2.62
N ALA A 249 6.33 -4.41 3.80
CA ALA A 249 6.98 -5.33 4.74
C ALA A 249 6.06 -6.49 5.14
N LEU A 250 4.83 -6.19 5.56
CA LEU A 250 3.87 -7.22 5.98
C LEU A 250 3.43 -8.14 4.84
N ASN A 251 3.19 -7.59 3.64
CA ASN A 251 2.79 -8.39 2.47
C ASN A 251 3.90 -9.36 2.05
N VAL A 252 5.15 -8.90 2.01
CA VAL A 252 6.29 -9.76 1.67
C VAL A 252 6.49 -10.83 2.72
N MET A 253 6.42 -10.47 4.00
CA MET A 253 6.55 -11.44 5.08
C MET A 253 5.44 -12.50 5.04
N GLN A 254 4.20 -12.09 4.79
CA GLN A 254 3.07 -13.02 4.61
C GLN A 254 3.27 -13.93 3.40
N ALA A 255 3.74 -13.40 2.27
CA ALA A 255 4.01 -14.19 1.08
C ALA A 255 5.13 -15.21 1.31
N CYS A 256 6.24 -14.81 1.96
CA CYS A 256 7.32 -15.73 2.34
C CYS A 256 6.86 -16.79 3.33
N HIS A 257 6.01 -16.41 4.31
CA HIS A 257 5.42 -17.37 5.25
C HIS A 257 4.51 -18.38 4.55
N ALA A 258 3.71 -17.93 3.59
CA ALA A 258 2.85 -18.82 2.81
C ALA A 258 3.67 -19.76 1.90
N SER A 259 4.74 -19.25 1.27
CA SER A 259 5.61 -20.06 0.40
C SER A 259 6.46 -21.07 1.16
N SER A 260 6.79 -20.81 2.43
CA SER A 260 7.51 -21.76 3.30
C SER A 260 6.66 -22.95 3.75
N THR A 261 5.36 -22.90 3.46
CA THR A 261 4.45 -24.02 3.78
C THR A 261 4.58 -25.09 2.69
N PRO A 262 4.90 -26.36 3.03
CA PRO A 262 5.05 -27.42 2.03
C PRO A 262 3.73 -27.65 1.27
N LEU A 263 3.84 -27.81 -0.05
CA LEU A 263 2.69 -28.11 -0.91
C LEU A 263 2.08 -29.43 -0.52
N GLN A 264 0.78 -29.42 -0.22
CA GLN A 264 0.06 -30.64 0.09
C GLN A 264 -0.34 -31.40 -1.18
N PRO A 265 -0.23 -32.73 -1.18
CA PRO A 265 -0.77 -33.53 -2.28
C PRO A 265 -2.30 -33.38 -2.34
N PRO A 266 -2.88 -33.28 -3.55
CA PRO A 266 -4.32 -33.13 -3.70
C PRO A 266 -5.06 -34.36 -3.11
N GLY A 267 -6.02 -34.09 -2.21
CA GLY A 267 -6.89 -35.13 -1.62
C GLY A 267 -6.60 -35.52 -0.17
N GLN A 268 -5.60 -34.96 0.48
CA GLN A 268 -5.41 -35.15 1.91
C GLN A 268 -6.16 -34.07 2.72
N PRO A 269 -6.70 -34.41 3.91
CA PRO A 269 -7.30 -33.40 4.81
C PRO A 269 -6.24 -32.37 5.21
N VAL A 270 -6.63 -31.10 5.24
CA VAL A 270 -5.75 -29.99 5.65
C VAL A 270 -5.30 -30.27 7.10
N PRO A 271 -3.98 -30.44 7.36
CA PRO A 271 -3.49 -30.62 8.73
C PRO A 271 -3.71 -29.31 9.51
N ASP A 272 -3.81 -29.43 10.83
CA ASP A 272 -3.94 -28.27 11.71
C ASP A 272 -2.75 -27.33 11.48
N PRO A 273 -2.99 -26.02 11.38
CA PRO A 273 -1.93 -25.00 11.12
C PRO A 273 -0.75 -25.08 12.08
N ALA A 274 -0.98 -25.57 13.32
CA ALA A 274 0.03 -25.74 14.34
C ALA A 274 0.98 -26.94 14.12
N THR A 275 0.61 -27.91 13.27
CA THR A 275 1.38 -29.15 13.03
C THR A 275 2.19 -29.12 11.75
N ILE A 276 2.09 -28.05 10.97
CA ILE A 276 2.83 -27.92 9.70
C ILE A 276 4.27 -27.50 10.00
N GLU A 277 5.22 -28.37 9.69
CA GLU A 277 6.63 -28.01 9.68
C GLU A 277 6.88 -27.08 8.49
N ARG A 278 7.18 -25.80 8.78
CA ARG A 278 7.52 -24.79 7.77
C ARG A 278 9.02 -24.64 7.69
N ASP A 279 9.51 -24.41 6.47
CA ASP A 279 10.90 -24.11 6.21
C ASP A 279 11.27 -22.73 6.79
N THR A 280 12.52 -22.58 7.19
CA THR A 280 13.04 -21.30 7.68
C THR A 280 13.20 -20.33 6.52
N ILE A 281 12.65 -19.12 6.67
CA ILE A 281 12.77 -18.04 5.69
C ILE A 281 14.21 -17.51 5.75
N THR A 282 14.94 -17.68 4.64
CA THR A 282 16.32 -17.20 4.48
C THR A 282 16.33 -15.85 3.74
N LEU A 283 17.50 -15.22 3.74
CA LEU A 283 17.76 -14.01 2.98
C LEU A 283 17.34 -14.16 1.49
N ASN A 284 17.76 -15.24 0.85
CA ASN A 284 17.45 -15.51 -0.55
C ASN A 284 15.95 -15.63 -0.80
N THR A 285 15.20 -16.27 0.10
CA THR A 285 13.74 -16.40 -0.01
C THR A 285 13.05 -15.03 -0.09
N ILE A 286 13.54 -14.03 0.64
CA ILE A 286 12.96 -12.68 0.61
C ILE A 286 13.26 -11.98 -0.72
N TYR A 287 14.52 -12.05 -1.20
CA TYR A 287 14.89 -11.46 -2.49
C TYR A 287 14.13 -12.10 -3.65
N ASP A 288 13.98 -13.42 -3.64
CA ASP A 288 13.24 -14.17 -4.66
C ASP A 288 11.74 -13.83 -4.62
N CYS A 289 11.15 -13.68 -3.42
CA CYS A 289 9.74 -13.33 -3.25
C CYS A 289 9.41 -11.92 -3.78
N ILE A 290 10.34 -10.97 -3.60
CA ILE A 290 10.18 -9.58 -4.07
C ILE A 290 10.59 -9.46 -5.55
N ALA A 291 11.28 -10.45 -6.10
CA ALA A 291 12.02 -10.38 -7.36
C ALA A 291 13.01 -9.19 -7.37
N ALA A 292 13.65 -8.93 -6.22
CA ALA A 292 14.68 -7.92 -6.10
C ALA A 292 16.07 -8.53 -6.34
N PRO A 293 16.99 -7.79 -6.94
CA PRO A 293 18.36 -8.29 -7.15
C PRO A 293 19.08 -8.45 -5.80
N ASN A 294 19.70 -9.61 -5.59
CA ASN A 294 20.53 -9.85 -4.42
C ASN A 294 21.80 -8.99 -4.50
N PRO A 295 22.27 -8.40 -3.40
CA PRO A 295 23.52 -7.63 -3.39
C PRO A 295 24.71 -8.36 -4.01
N GLU A 296 24.88 -9.67 -3.75
CA GLU A 296 25.93 -10.50 -4.36
C GLU A 296 25.85 -10.54 -5.89
N ASP A 297 24.64 -10.58 -6.44
CA ASP A 297 24.45 -10.58 -7.90
C ASP A 297 24.79 -9.23 -8.51
N ILE A 298 24.43 -8.15 -7.84
CA ILE A 298 24.78 -6.78 -8.27
C ILE A 298 26.28 -6.56 -8.23
N GLU A 299 26.94 -6.98 -7.15
CA GLU A 299 28.39 -6.92 -7.03
C GLU A 299 29.05 -7.72 -8.17
N ARG A 300 28.55 -8.91 -8.46
CA ARG A 300 29.05 -9.72 -9.58
C ARG A 300 28.86 -9.06 -10.94
N ILE A 301 27.70 -8.44 -11.19
CA ILE A 301 27.43 -7.66 -12.40
C ILE A 301 28.41 -6.50 -12.51
N MET A 302 28.59 -5.76 -11.42
CA MET A 302 29.47 -4.59 -11.35
C MET A 302 30.91 -4.96 -11.59
N ILE A 303 31.45 -5.97 -10.87
CA ILE A 303 32.81 -6.48 -11.07
C ILE A 303 33.04 -6.90 -12.52
N THR A 304 32.06 -7.61 -13.11
CA THR A 304 32.15 -8.01 -14.53
C THR A 304 32.23 -6.81 -15.46
N MET A 305 31.41 -5.76 -15.24
CA MET A 305 31.42 -4.54 -16.07
C MET A 305 32.67 -3.69 -15.87
N LEU A 306 33.23 -3.66 -14.68
CA LEU A 306 34.44 -2.87 -14.39
C LEU A 306 35.71 -3.53 -14.95
N HIS A 307 35.84 -4.85 -14.83
CA HIS A 307 37.06 -5.56 -15.19
C HIS A 307 37.07 -6.16 -16.61
N SER A 308 35.91 -6.53 -17.16
CA SER A 308 35.86 -7.14 -18.49
C SER A 308 35.80 -6.10 -19.59
N SER A 309 36.71 -6.19 -20.56
CA SER A 309 36.66 -5.39 -21.80
C SER A 309 35.69 -5.95 -22.85
N ASP A 310 35.24 -7.22 -22.68
CA ASP A 310 34.32 -7.88 -23.62
C ASP A 310 32.87 -7.58 -23.26
N ILE A 311 32.22 -6.72 -24.07
CA ILE A 311 30.82 -6.36 -23.94
C ILE A 311 29.91 -7.59 -24.08
N THR A 312 30.29 -8.56 -24.91
CA THR A 312 29.49 -9.78 -25.12
C THR A 312 29.43 -10.63 -23.86
N GLN A 313 30.54 -10.70 -23.12
CA GLN A 313 30.59 -11.40 -21.84
C GLN A 313 29.71 -10.71 -20.79
N CYS A 314 29.77 -9.39 -20.68
CA CYS A 314 28.92 -8.60 -19.77
C CYS A 314 27.43 -8.82 -20.08
N LEU A 315 27.04 -8.74 -21.36
CA LEU A 315 25.66 -8.99 -21.80
C LEU A 315 25.19 -10.41 -21.43
N ARG A 316 26.05 -11.43 -21.63
CA ARG A 316 25.70 -12.83 -21.28
C ARG A 316 25.46 -12.99 -19.77
N VAL A 317 26.34 -12.43 -18.94
CA VAL A 317 26.19 -12.52 -17.47
C VAL A 317 24.91 -11.84 -17.01
N ILE A 318 24.64 -10.61 -17.47
CA ILE A 318 23.44 -9.86 -17.08
C ILE A 318 22.17 -10.57 -17.56
N ASN A 319 22.12 -11.01 -18.84
CA ASN A 319 20.96 -11.69 -19.38
C ASN A 319 20.69 -13.04 -18.69
N ASN A 320 21.74 -13.78 -18.35
CA ASN A 320 21.61 -15.03 -17.62
C ASN A 320 21.00 -14.79 -16.22
N LEU A 321 21.48 -13.81 -15.48
CA LEU A 321 20.94 -13.45 -14.17
C LEU A 321 19.49 -12.97 -14.27
N LYS A 322 19.18 -12.12 -15.26
CA LYS A 322 17.80 -11.67 -15.55
C LYS A 322 16.87 -12.86 -15.81
N THR A 323 17.29 -13.80 -16.65
CA THR A 323 16.47 -14.96 -17.01
C THR A 323 16.30 -15.94 -15.85
N LEU A 324 17.37 -16.21 -15.10
CA LEU A 324 17.35 -17.16 -13.97
C LEU A 324 16.51 -16.66 -12.78
N LYS A 325 16.60 -15.36 -12.48
CA LYS A 325 15.95 -14.76 -11.29
C LYS A 325 14.72 -13.91 -11.63
N GLY A 326 14.36 -13.79 -12.91
CA GLY A 326 13.19 -12.99 -13.33
C GLY A 326 13.34 -11.49 -13.07
N LEU A 327 14.56 -10.95 -13.04
CA LEU A 327 14.84 -9.55 -12.68
C LEU A 327 14.49 -8.60 -13.82
N ALA A 328 13.86 -7.46 -13.48
CA ALA A 328 13.67 -6.36 -14.42
C ALA A 328 14.94 -5.50 -14.49
N LEU A 329 15.21 -4.91 -15.67
CA LEU A 329 16.37 -4.03 -15.83
C LEU A 329 16.28 -2.79 -14.92
N ALA A 330 15.09 -2.27 -14.66
CA ALA A 330 14.87 -1.12 -13.78
C ALA A 330 15.35 -1.40 -12.34
N ASP A 331 15.11 -2.59 -11.81
CA ASP A 331 15.55 -2.98 -10.47
C ASP A 331 17.08 -3.12 -10.40
N ILE A 332 17.68 -3.69 -11.46
CA ILE A 332 19.15 -3.78 -11.57
C ILE A 332 19.77 -2.38 -11.64
N LEU A 333 19.18 -1.45 -12.41
CA LEU A 333 19.67 -0.06 -12.52
C LEU A 333 19.64 0.65 -11.16
N THR A 334 18.53 0.51 -10.44
CA THR A 334 18.39 1.12 -9.11
C THR A 334 19.43 0.57 -8.14
N ALA A 335 19.57 -0.75 -8.05
CA ALA A 335 20.54 -1.38 -7.17
C ALA A 335 21.99 -1.08 -7.57
N LEU A 336 22.28 -1.06 -8.88
CA LEU A 336 23.60 -0.70 -9.39
C LEU A 336 23.97 0.76 -9.07
N SER A 337 23.00 1.69 -9.18
CA SER A 337 23.22 3.09 -8.84
C SER A 337 23.54 3.27 -7.35
N GLU A 338 22.84 2.55 -6.47
CA GLU A 338 23.11 2.55 -5.03
C GLU A 338 24.52 1.98 -4.70
N GLU A 339 24.96 0.97 -5.45
CA GLU A 339 26.28 0.34 -5.25
C GLU A 339 27.40 1.22 -5.80
N LEU A 340 27.25 1.81 -6.99
CA LEU A 340 28.26 2.69 -7.59
C LEU A 340 28.54 3.92 -6.72
N VAL A 341 27.56 4.45 -6.01
CA VAL A 341 27.74 5.58 -5.08
C VAL A 341 28.59 5.22 -3.87
N LYS A 342 28.63 3.95 -3.46
CA LYS A 342 29.49 3.49 -2.34
C LYS A 342 30.97 3.45 -2.68
N HIS A 343 31.30 3.36 -3.97
CA HIS A 343 32.69 3.37 -4.41
C HIS A 343 33.28 4.77 -4.32
N GLU A 344 34.41 4.90 -3.66
CA GLU A 344 35.18 6.13 -3.54
C GLU A 344 35.92 6.40 -4.87
N VAL A 345 35.23 6.97 -5.83
CA VAL A 345 35.78 7.43 -7.11
C VAL A 345 35.63 8.95 -7.22
N LYS A 346 36.33 9.56 -8.19
CA LYS A 346 36.22 11.01 -8.43
C LYS A 346 34.79 11.42 -8.80
N ASP A 347 34.39 12.60 -8.39
CA ASP A 347 33.05 13.17 -8.60
C ASP A 347 32.65 13.18 -10.08
N GLU A 348 33.58 13.44 -11.01
CA GLU A 348 33.33 13.47 -12.44
C GLU A 348 32.85 12.11 -12.99
N THR A 349 33.50 11.04 -12.55
CA THR A 349 33.10 9.67 -12.94
C THR A 349 31.77 9.28 -12.33
N THR A 350 31.53 9.60 -11.06
CA THR A 350 30.27 9.35 -10.37
C THR A 350 29.12 10.10 -11.06
N ILE A 351 29.32 11.37 -11.41
CA ILE A 351 28.33 12.17 -12.14
C ILE A 351 28.02 11.54 -13.51
N THR A 352 29.05 11.10 -14.25
CA THR A 352 28.88 10.46 -15.57
C THR A 352 28.05 9.18 -15.45
N TRP A 353 28.34 8.31 -14.47
CA TRP A 353 27.59 7.10 -14.23
C TRP A 353 26.13 7.40 -13.87
N LEU A 354 25.88 8.26 -12.89
CA LEU A 354 24.54 8.56 -12.43
C LEU A 354 23.70 9.25 -13.50
N ALA A 355 24.26 10.20 -14.25
CA ALA A 355 23.57 10.86 -15.34
C ALA A 355 23.21 9.88 -16.47
N GLY A 356 24.15 8.99 -16.85
CA GLY A 356 23.88 7.98 -17.86
C GLY A 356 22.83 6.94 -17.43
N LEU A 357 22.86 6.50 -16.16
CA LEU A 357 21.85 5.58 -15.63
C LEU A 357 20.47 6.24 -15.54
N ALA A 358 20.38 7.52 -15.14
CA ALA A 358 19.13 8.27 -15.12
C ALA A 358 18.52 8.42 -16.53
N ASP A 359 19.33 8.66 -17.55
CA ASP A 359 18.88 8.68 -18.94
C ASP A 359 18.31 7.34 -19.41
N ILE A 360 18.91 6.24 -18.97
CA ILE A 360 18.43 4.89 -19.29
C ILE A 360 17.09 4.61 -18.58
N GLU A 361 16.98 4.96 -17.32
CA GLU A 361 15.74 4.82 -16.55
C GLU A 361 14.61 5.64 -17.20
N TYR A 362 14.88 6.87 -17.60
CA TYR A 362 13.91 7.70 -18.32
C TYR A 362 13.46 7.07 -19.63
N ARG A 363 14.38 6.47 -20.42
CA ARG A 363 14.01 5.76 -21.66
C ARG A 363 13.22 4.50 -21.41
N LEU A 364 13.54 3.75 -20.34
CA LEU A 364 12.77 2.56 -19.95
C LEU A 364 11.35 2.93 -19.53
N SER A 365 11.17 4.01 -18.75
CA SER A 365 9.84 4.48 -18.36
C SER A 365 8.99 4.92 -19.55
N GLY A 366 9.62 5.38 -20.64
CA GLY A 366 9.01 5.70 -21.92
C GLY A 366 8.70 4.49 -22.83
N GLY A 367 8.94 3.24 -22.36
CA GLY A 367 8.71 2.01 -23.13
C GLY A 367 9.87 1.60 -24.02
N GLY A 368 11.08 2.03 -23.74
CA GLY A 368 12.30 1.62 -24.44
C GLY A 368 12.59 0.12 -24.32
N SER A 369 13.20 -0.48 -25.34
CA SER A 369 13.59 -1.89 -25.34
C SER A 369 14.63 -2.21 -24.26
N GLU A 370 14.33 -3.10 -23.35
CA GLU A 370 15.26 -3.53 -22.29
C GLU A 370 16.59 -4.07 -22.84
N ALA A 371 16.55 -4.82 -23.95
CA ALA A 371 17.76 -5.37 -24.55
C ALA A 371 18.74 -4.27 -25.00
N ILE A 372 18.21 -3.20 -25.62
CA ILE A 372 19.03 -2.05 -26.05
C ILE A 372 19.55 -1.29 -24.84
N GLN A 373 18.70 -1.07 -23.84
CA GLN A 373 19.06 -0.32 -22.65
C GLN A 373 20.06 -1.08 -21.76
N THR A 374 20.05 -2.43 -21.78
CA THR A 374 21.09 -3.22 -21.12
C THR A 374 22.47 -2.97 -21.75
N GLY A 375 22.53 -2.89 -23.07
CA GLY A 375 23.77 -2.50 -23.76
C GLY A 375 24.22 -1.07 -23.45
N ALA A 376 23.27 -0.13 -23.38
CA ALA A 376 23.55 1.25 -23.00
C ALA A 376 24.10 1.36 -21.56
N MET A 377 23.55 0.58 -20.61
CA MET A 377 24.03 0.51 -19.22
C MET A 377 25.51 0.08 -19.15
N ILE A 378 25.89 -0.97 -19.90
CA ILE A 378 27.29 -1.41 -19.97
C ILE A 378 28.15 -0.29 -20.55
N GLY A 379 27.70 0.40 -21.62
CA GLY A 379 28.41 1.49 -22.23
C GLY A 379 28.66 2.67 -21.26
N VAL A 380 27.66 3.05 -20.48
CA VAL A 380 27.78 4.10 -19.46
C VAL A 380 28.82 3.76 -18.40
N VAL A 381 28.77 2.53 -17.85
CA VAL A 381 29.73 2.09 -16.86
C VAL A 381 31.14 2.06 -17.42
N ARG A 382 31.34 1.54 -18.64
CA ARG A 382 32.63 1.49 -19.32
C ARG A 382 33.20 2.88 -19.63
N THR A 383 32.35 3.82 -20.04
CA THR A 383 32.80 5.20 -20.27
C THR A 383 33.37 5.83 -19.00
N GLY A 384 32.75 5.57 -17.86
CA GLY A 384 33.31 6.01 -16.57
C GLY A 384 34.63 5.34 -16.19
N VAL A 385 34.79 4.04 -16.50
CA VAL A 385 36.07 3.34 -16.31
C VAL A 385 37.17 3.94 -17.17
N GLU A 386 36.89 4.26 -18.44
CA GLU A 386 37.85 4.94 -19.32
C GLU A 386 38.26 6.33 -18.84
N LEU A 387 37.37 7.06 -18.16
CA LEU A 387 37.72 8.32 -17.50
C LEU A 387 38.72 8.10 -16.35
N LEU A 388 38.51 7.06 -15.54
CA LEU A 388 39.41 6.69 -14.45
C LEU A 388 40.80 6.26 -14.98
N GLU A 389 40.86 5.52 -16.09
CA GLU A 389 42.12 5.07 -16.71
C GLU A 389 42.93 6.23 -17.38
N LYS A 390 42.25 7.24 -17.92
CA LYS A 390 42.91 8.40 -18.54
C LYS A 390 43.53 9.36 -17.52
N GLU A 391 43.08 9.28 -16.29
CA GLU A 391 43.49 10.19 -15.22
C GLU A 391 44.56 9.58 -14.28
N ASN A 392 44.84 8.26 -14.39
CA ASN A 392 45.95 7.58 -13.75
C ASN A 392 47.18 7.53 -14.69
#